data_f05738c66bd8605d1519b3d64f32e581
#
_entry.id   f05738c66bd8605d1519b3d64f32e581
#
_cell.length_a   1.000
_cell.length_b   1.000
_cell.length_c   1.000
_cell.angle_alpha   90.00
_cell.angle_beta   90.00
_cell.angle_gamma   90.00
#
_symmetry.space_group_name_H-M   'P 1'
#
loop_
_entity.id
_entity.type
_entity.pdbx_description
1 polymer ?
#
loop_
_entity_poly.entity_id
_entity_poly.type
_entity_poly.pdbx_seq_one_letter_code
_entity_poly.pdbx_strand_id
1 'polypeptide(L)'
;GSKTPKWHNIGLWLDEYLEEGDLVNTMRFRLVTRNSKMLMTFTPIDGYTPFVASFLKDAETRKTRNAELLDNEEVPFVQYSKSKDAGIVYFHSELNPFGGYERIRKELQNSARDEVLTRAYGIPVKSMNTLFPSFNTSVHTCPQLPAISEKTHTVYQVVDPAGARNYVALWAA
;
A
#
# COMPACT_ATOMS: atom_id res chain seq x y z
N GLY A 1 -19.71 -4.61 37.39
CA GLY A 1 -19.06 -3.81 36.36
C GLY A 1 -19.57 -4.21 34.99
N SER A 2 -20.28 -3.31 34.32
CA SER A 2 -20.74 -3.48 32.94
C SER A 2 -19.52 -3.72 32.03
N LYS A 3 -19.42 -4.88 31.42
CA LYS A 3 -18.42 -5.17 30.40
C LYS A 3 -18.87 -4.46 29.12
N THR A 4 -18.47 -3.22 28.94
CA THR A 4 -18.67 -2.50 27.68
C THR A 4 -18.01 -3.30 26.55
N PRO A 5 -18.71 -3.63 25.48
CA PRO A 5 -18.14 -4.34 24.35
C PRO A 5 -16.90 -3.62 23.80
N LYS A 6 -15.86 -4.37 23.41
CA LYS A 6 -14.57 -3.80 22.97
C LYS A 6 -14.68 -2.86 21.75
N TRP A 7 -15.73 -2.99 20.95
CA TRP A 7 -15.97 -2.12 19.79
C TRP A 7 -16.39 -0.68 20.14
N HIS A 8 -16.84 -0.43 21.36
CA HIS A 8 -17.12 0.94 21.83
C HIS A 8 -15.86 1.82 21.99
N ASN A 9 -14.67 1.24 21.83
CA ASN A 9 -13.40 1.95 21.96
C ASN A 9 -12.87 2.49 20.61
N ILE A 10 -13.62 2.37 19.52
CA ILE A 10 -13.29 3.03 18.25
C ILE A 10 -13.64 4.50 18.40
N GLY A 11 -12.64 5.37 18.39
CA GLY A 11 -12.82 6.81 18.52
C GLY A 11 -12.90 7.53 17.18
N LEU A 12 -12.47 6.91 16.11
CA LEU A 12 -12.49 7.47 14.77
C LEU A 12 -12.63 6.35 13.72
N TRP A 13 -13.55 6.54 12.80
CA TRP A 13 -13.68 5.75 11.60
C TRP A 13 -13.50 6.67 10.40
N LEU A 14 -12.54 6.35 9.55
CA LEU A 14 -12.27 7.00 8.28
C LEU A 14 -12.68 6.03 7.18
N ASP A 15 -13.62 6.46 6.36
CA ASP A 15 -14.11 5.70 5.23
C ASP A 15 -13.61 6.34 3.94
N GLU A 16 -13.20 5.53 2.98
CA GLU A 16 -12.51 5.90 1.76
C GLU A 16 -11.10 6.48 1.97
N TYR A 17 -10.39 6.62 0.85
CA TYR A 17 -8.99 7.02 0.83
C TYR A 17 -8.80 8.50 1.19
N LEU A 18 -7.84 8.75 2.09
CA LEU A 18 -7.40 10.09 2.43
C LEU A 18 -6.04 10.36 1.75
N GLU A 19 -6.03 11.27 0.79
CA GLU A 19 -4.79 11.72 0.13
C GLU A 19 -3.83 12.41 1.12
N GLU A 20 -4.35 13.04 2.15
CA GLU A 20 -3.59 13.82 3.12
C GLU A 20 -3.15 12.99 4.33
N GLY A 21 -1.96 12.40 4.25
CA GLY A 21 -1.32 11.70 5.39
C GLY A 21 -1.21 12.54 6.66
N ASP A 22 -1.11 13.86 6.54
CA ASP A 22 -1.03 14.79 7.67
C ASP A 22 -2.34 14.85 8.48
N LEU A 23 -3.49 14.76 7.81
CA LEU A 23 -4.77 14.71 8.50
C LEU A 23 -4.88 13.46 9.36
N VAL A 24 -4.51 12.30 8.82
CA VAL A 24 -4.51 11.03 9.56
C VAL A 24 -3.59 11.09 10.78
N ASN A 25 -2.39 11.64 10.62
CA ASN A 25 -1.44 11.79 11.73
C ASN A 25 -1.98 12.71 12.80
N THR A 26 -2.57 13.84 12.43
CA THR A 26 -3.21 14.79 13.36
C THR A 26 -4.35 14.13 14.14
N MET A 27 -5.19 13.37 13.45
CA MET A 27 -6.30 12.65 14.07
C MET A 27 -5.81 11.55 15.02
N ARG A 28 -4.80 10.76 14.61
CA ARG A 28 -4.18 9.76 15.48
C ARG A 28 -3.66 10.36 16.78
N PHE A 29 -2.97 11.49 16.72
CA PHE A 29 -2.44 12.16 17.91
C PHE A 29 -3.54 12.52 18.91
N ARG A 30 -4.70 12.97 18.42
CA ARG A 30 -5.85 13.28 19.28
C ARG A 30 -6.48 12.05 19.94
N LEU A 31 -6.34 10.87 19.34
CA LEU A 31 -6.85 9.62 19.90
C LEU A 31 -5.95 9.05 21.03
N VAL A 32 -4.66 9.35 20.99
CA VAL A 32 -3.68 8.87 22.00
C VAL A 32 -4.10 9.30 23.40
N THR A 33 -4.56 10.52 23.57
CA THR A 33 -4.97 11.06 24.87
C THR A 33 -6.16 10.32 25.49
N ARG A 34 -6.95 9.63 24.67
CA ARG A 34 -8.16 8.89 25.07
C ARG A 34 -8.00 7.38 25.01
N ASN A 35 -6.80 6.88 24.69
CA ASN A 35 -6.55 5.47 24.45
C ASN A 35 -7.57 4.84 23.47
N SER A 36 -8.00 5.60 22.48
CA SER A 36 -9.01 5.21 21.50
C SER A 36 -8.34 4.62 20.26
N LYS A 37 -9.08 3.78 19.53
CA LYS A 37 -8.63 3.13 18.30
C LYS A 37 -9.15 3.88 17.08
N MET A 38 -8.44 3.73 15.97
CA MET A 38 -8.84 4.20 14.66
C MET A 38 -9.14 3.00 13.75
N LEU A 39 -10.22 3.11 13.01
CA LEU A 39 -10.55 2.21 11.91
C LEU A 39 -10.45 2.99 10.60
N MET A 40 -9.84 2.39 9.61
CA MET A 40 -9.83 2.91 8.24
C MET A 40 -10.33 1.84 7.28
N THR A 41 -11.23 2.22 6.40
CA THR A 41 -11.79 1.36 5.35
C THR A 41 -11.65 2.07 4.00
N PHE A 42 -10.99 1.43 3.04
CA PHE A 42 -10.80 2.00 1.70
C PHE A 42 -10.42 0.92 0.68
N THR A 43 -10.63 1.22 -0.59
CA THR A 43 -10.10 0.40 -1.70
C THR A 43 -8.82 1.06 -2.21
N PRO A 44 -7.67 0.36 -2.23
CA PRO A 44 -6.38 0.95 -2.60
C PRO A 44 -6.23 1.10 -4.13
N ILE A 45 -7.13 1.86 -4.77
CA ILE A 45 -7.17 2.06 -6.24
C ILE A 45 -5.87 2.71 -6.74
N ASP A 46 -5.34 3.66 -5.96
CA ASP A 46 -4.09 4.35 -6.29
C ASP A 46 -2.84 3.52 -5.98
N GLY A 47 -3.05 2.27 -5.58
CA GLY A 47 -1.99 1.30 -5.36
C GLY A 47 -1.14 1.59 -4.13
N TYR A 48 0.18 1.48 -4.30
CA TYR A 48 1.16 1.53 -3.21
C TYR A 48 1.58 2.97 -2.90
N THR A 49 0.64 3.81 -2.46
CA THR A 49 0.96 5.19 -2.05
C THR A 49 1.92 5.21 -0.86
N PRO A 50 2.65 6.31 -0.60
CA PRO A 50 3.52 6.44 0.57
C PRO A 50 2.79 6.17 1.89
N PHE A 51 1.51 6.54 1.96
CA PHE A 51 0.66 6.27 3.11
C PHE A 51 0.45 4.77 3.30
N VAL A 52 -0.04 4.06 2.27
CA VAL A 52 -0.25 2.60 2.29
C VAL A 52 1.07 1.87 2.55
N ALA A 53 2.15 2.27 1.86
CA ALA A 53 3.48 1.70 2.04
C ALA A 53 3.97 1.81 3.48
N SER A 54 3.63 2.89 4.20
CA SER A 54 4.03 3.08 5.59
C SER A 54 3.46 2.01 6.54
N PHE A 55 2.29 1.44 6.22
CA PHE A 55 1.68 0.34 6.99
C PHE A 55 2.22 -1.02 6.59
N LEU A 56 2.59 -1.18 5.31
CA LEU A 56 2.97 -2.48 4.76
C LEU A 56 4.48 -2.76 4.84
N LYS A 57 5.30 -1.75 5.09
CA LYS A 57 6.77 -1.86 5.11
C LYS A 57 7.30 -2.97 6.02
N ASP A 58 6.69 -3.17 7.17
CA ASP A 58 7.06 -4.17 8.18
C ASP A 58 5.90 -5.10 8.53
N ALA A 59 4.89 -5.16 7.66
CA ALA A 59 3.71 -5.97 7.88
C ALA A 59 4.03 -7.46 7.74
N GLU A 60 3.75 -8.20 8.79
CA GLU A 60 3.86 -9.66 8.82
C GLU A 60 2.51 -10.28 8.47
N THR A 61 2.51 -11.21 7.52
CA THR A 61 1.29 -11.97 7.18
C THR A 61 0.95 -12.93 8.32
N ARG A 62 -0.24 -12.79 8.86
CA ARG A 62 -0.79 -13.64 9.95
C ARG A 62 -1.73 -14.71 9.43
N LYS A 63 -2.38 -14.43 8.29
CA LYS A 63 -3.29 -15.35 7.65
C LYS A 63 -3.32 -15.11 6.16
N THR A 64 -3.35 -16.18 5.41
CA THR A 64 -3.53 -16.20 3.95
C THR A 64 -4.84 -16.86 3.59
N ARG A 65 -5.25 -16.70 2.34
CA ARG A 65 -6.37 -17.40 1.70
C ARG A 65 -6.07 -17.61 0.22
N ASN A 66 -6.70 -18.64 -0.34
CA ASN A 66 -6.64 -18.85 -1.78
C ASN A 66 -7.59 -17.88 -2.48
N ALA A 67 -7.10 -17.27 -3.54
CA ALA A 67 -7.82 -16.31 -4.38
C ALA A 67 -8.40 -17.04 -5.60
N GLU A 68 -9.71 -17.23 -5.64
CA GLU A 68 -10.37 -17.98 -6.72
C GLU A 68 -10.12 -17.36 -8.11
N LEU A 69 -10.14 -16.03 -8.21
CA LEU A 69 -9.90 -15.30 -9.46
C LEU A 69 -8.42 -15.29 -9.90
N LEU A 70 -7.52 -15.83 -9.11
CA LEU A 70 -6.09 -15.94 -9.38
C LEU A 70 -5.64 -17.40 -9.32
N ASP A 71 -6.41 -18.30 -9.91
CA ASP A 71 -6.11 -19.74 -10.00
C ASP A 71 -5.79 -20.38 -8.63
N ASN A 72 -6.48 -19.92 -7.59
CA ASN A 72 -6.28 -20.32 -6.20
C ASN A 72 -4.88 -19.95 -5.64
N GLU A 73 -4.24 -18.93 -6.19
CA GLU A 73 -3.01 -18.38 -5.60
C GLU A 73 -3.25 -17.99 -4.15
N GLU A 74 -2.28 -18.27 -3.28
CA GLU A 74 -2.34 -17.88 -1.89
C GLU A 74 -2.00 -16.39 -1.73
N VAL A 75 -2.94 -15.63 -1.20
CA VAL A 75 -2.81 -14.18 -1.00
C VAL A 75 -3.01 -13.80 0.46
N PRO A 76 -2.46 -12.66 0.93
CA PRO A 76 -2.65 -12.21 2.30
C PRO A 76 -4.12 -11.90 2.57
N PHE A 77 -4.61 -12.35 3.74
CA PHE A 77 -5.93 -12.05 4.26
C PHE A 77 -5.87 -11.19 5.50
N VAL A 78 -4.91 -11.46 6.40
CA VAL A 78 -4.64 -10.65 7.59
C VAL A 78 -3.15 -10.42 7.71
N GLN A 79 -2.76 -9.17 7.89
CA GLN A 79 -1.40 -8.76 8.20
C GLN A 79 -1.38 -7.91 9.48
N TYR A 80 -0.20 -7.78 10.07
CA TYR A 80 0.02 -6.93 11.24
C TYR A 80 1.29 -6.10 11.03
N SER A 81 1.14 -4.78 11.07
CA SER A 81 2.25 -3.83 11.05
C SER A 81 2.70 -3.51 12.46
N LYS A 82 3.95 -3.88 12.80
CA LYS A 82 4.51 -3.65 14.13
C LYS A 82 4.78 -2.16 14.37
N SER A 83 5.35 -1.46 13.41
CA SER A 83 5.72 -0.04 13.55
C SER A 83 4.51 0.87 13.69
N LYS A 84 3.36 0.46 13.18
CA LYS A 84 2.10 1.22 13.23
C LYS A 84 1.14 0.70 14.31
N ASP A 85 1.44 -0.45 14.93
CA ASP A 85 0.53 -1.15 15.84
C ASP A 85 -0.88 -1.31 15.20
N ALA A 86 -0.89 -1.82 13.97
CA ALA A 86 -2.09 -1.87 13.14
C ALA A 86 -2.35 -3.26 12.57
N GLY A 87 -3.56 -3.75 12.77
CA GLY A 87 -4.08 -4.90 12.04
C GLY A 87 -4.60 -4.47 10.67
N ILE A 88 -4.25 -5.22 9.64
CA ILE A 88 -4.67 -5.01 8.26
C ILE A 88 -5.49 -6.23 7.84
N VAL A 89 -6.72 -6.01 7.42
CA VAL A 89 -7.63 -7.05 6.95
C VAL A 89 -8.02 -6.76 5.51
N TYR A 90 -7.81 -7.73 4.64
CA TYR A 90 -8.19 -7.66 3.24
C TYR A 90 -9.57 -8.28 3.04
N PHE A 91 -10.52 -7.52 2.51
CA PHE A 91 -11.87 -8.02 2.24
C PHE A 91 -11.92 -8.64 0.85
N HIS A 92 -11.97 -9.96 0.81
CA HIS A 92 -12.09 -10.73 -0.42
C HIS A 92 -13.54 -10.76 -0.88
N SER A 93 -13.80 -10.35 -2.12
CA SER A 93 -15.17 -10.24 -2.66
C SER A 93 -15.94 -11.54 -2.64
N GLU A 94 -15.27 -12.68 -2.76
CA GLU A 94 -15.87 -14.03 -2.68
C GLU A 94 -16.44 -14.36 -1.29
N LEU A 95 -16.04 -13.60 -0.26
CA LEU A 95 -16.55 -13.76 1.11
C LEU A 95 -17.73 -12.85 1.43
N ASN A 96 -18.16 -12.03 0.47
CA ASN A 96 -19.26 -11.11 0.70
C ASN A 96 -20.59 -11.89 0.81
N PRO A 97 -21.21 -11.95 2.02
CA PRO A 97 -22.43 -12.72 2.22
C PRO A 97 -23.66 -12.09 1.56
N PHE A 98 -23.55 -10.81 1.17
CA PHE A 98 -24.65 -10.07 0.54
C PHE A 98 -24.69 -10.21 -0.99
N GLY A 99 -23.80 -11.03 -1.54
CA GLY A 99 -23.74 -11.30 -2.98
C GLY A 99 -22.94 -10.25 -3.75
N GLY A 100 -23.05 -10.31 -5.07
CA GLY A 100 -22.31 -9.43 -5.98
C GLY A 100 -21.02 -10.05 -6.52
N TYR A 101 -20.53 -11.14 -5.95
CA TYR A 101 -19.29 -11.77 -6.38
C TYR A 101 -19.34 -12.21 -7.87
N GLU A 102 -20.44 -12.81 -8.32
CA GLU A 102 -20.59 -13.23 -9.73
C GLU A 102 -20.52 -12.04 -10.71
N ARG A 103 -20.94 -10.85 -10.31
CA ARG A 103 -20.80 -9.65 -11.14
C ARG A 103 -19.35 -9.19 -11.19
N ILE A 104 -18.69 -9.16 -10.04
CA ILE A 104 -17.25 -8.82 -9.94
C ILE A 104 -16.43 -9.81 -10.75
N ARG A 105 -16.70 -11.10 -10.65
CA ARG A 105 -16.05 -12.15 -11.40
C ARG A 105 -16.17 -11.94 -12.91
N LYS A 106 -17.37 -11.63 -13.41
CA LYS A 106 -17.60 -11.35 -14.83
C LYS A 106 -16.86 -10.11 -15.30
N GLU A 107 -16.86 -9.05 -14.50
CA GLU A 107 -16.21 -7.78 -14.82
C GLU A 107 -14.68 -7.96 -14.90
N LEU A 108 -14.11 -8.73 -13.97
CA LEU A 108 -12.67 -8.93 -13.86
C LEU A 108 -12.13 -10.11 -14.66
N GLN A 109 -12.97 -10.84 -15.40
CA GLN A 109 -12.59 -12.06 -16.12
C GLN A 109 -11.40 -11.89 -17.08
N ASN A 110 -11.26 -10.69 -17.69
CA ASN A 110 -10.18 -10.36 -18.62
C ASN A 110 -9.28 -9.25 -18.10
N SER A 111 -9.38 -8.91 -16.82
CA SER A 111 -8.57 -7.86 -16.22
C SER A 111 -7.15 -8.35 -15.92
N ALA A 112 -6.21 -7.40 -15.89
CA ALA A 112 -4.85 -7.71 -15.46
C ALA A 112 -4.84 -8.19 -14.00
N ARG A 113 -3.88 -9.06 -13.66
CA ARG A 113 -3.71 -9.61 -12.30
C ARG A 113 -3.73 -8.53 -11.22
N ASP A 114 -3.07 -7.41 -11.45
CA ASP A 114 -2.98 -6.31 -10.50
C ASP A 114 -4.34 -5.65 -10.23
N GLU A 115 -5.17 -5.53 -11.25
CA GLU A 115 -6.54 -5.04 -11.10
C GLU A 115 -7.40 -6.02 -10.31
N VAL A 116 -7.26 -7.31 -10.55
CA VAL A 116 -7.94 -8.36 -9.79
C VAL A 116 -7.53 -8.30 -8.32
N LEU A 117 -6.21 -8.20 -8.02
CA LEU A 117 -5.71 -8.07 -6.65
C LEU A 117 -6.33 -6.87 -5.92
N THR A 118 -6.38 -5.73 -6.58
CA THR A 118 -6.88 -4.50 -5.95
C THR A 118 -8.40 -4.51 -5.79
N ARG A 119 -9.15 -4.85 -6.85
CA ARG A 119 -10.61 -4.72 -6.85
C ARG A 119 -11.35 -5.88 -6.21
N ALA A 120 -10.85 -7.11 -6.37
CA ALA A 120 -11.51 -8.29 -5.79
C ALA A 120 -11.00 -8.64 -4.40
N TYR A 121 -9.73 -8.34 -4.10
CA TYR A 121 -9.09 -8.75 -2.87
C TYR A 121 -8.63 -7.60 -1.98
N GLY A 122 -8.73 -6.35 -2.43
CA GLY A 122 -8.33 -5.16 -1.66
C GLY A 122 -6.83 -5.06 -1.41
N ILE A 123 -6.01 -5.79 -2.17
CA ILE A 123 -4.57 -5.85 -1.99
C ILE A 123 -3.91 -4.74 -2.84
N PRO A 124 -3.21 -3.79 -2.22
CA PRO A 124 -2.52 -2.75 -2.97
C PRO A 124 -1.35 -3.33 -3.77
N VAL A 125 -1.30 -2.95 -5.02
CA VAL A 125 -0.22 -3.31 -5.93
C VAL A 125 0.58 -2.06 -6.29
N LYS A 126 1.82 -2.23 -6.75
CA LYS A 126 2.59 -1.10 -7.26
C LYS A 126 1.82 -0.48 -8.42
N SER A 127 1.54 0.81 -8.33
CA SER A 127 0.78 1.53 -9.36
C SER A 127 1.36 1.28 -10.75
N MET A 128 0.50 0.92 -11.71
CA MET A 128 0.88 0.81 -13.13
C MET A 128 1.35 2.15 -13.73
N ASN A 129 1.07 3.26 -13.04
CA ASN A 129 1.56 4.59 -13.39
C ASN A 129 3.00 4.86 -12.93
N THR A 130 3.69 3.86 -12.39
CA THR A 130 5.11 3.99 -12.08
C THR A 130 5.88 4.07 -13.41
N LEU A 131 6.62 5.16 -13.65
CA LEU A 131 7.46 5.33 -14.84
C LEU A 131 8.40 4.14 -15.08
N PHE A 132 8.79 3.46 -14.00
CA PHE A 132 9.66 2.28 -14.04
C PHE A 132 9.04 1.15 -13.18
N PRO A 133 8.03 0.42 -13.69
CA PRO A 133 7.35 -0.63 -12.91
C PRO A 133 8.29 -1.79 -12.50
N SER A 134 9.34 -2.03 -13.28
CA SER A 134 10.37 -3.04 -12.98
C SER A 134 11.48 -2.56 -12.04
N PHE A 135 11.41 -1.30 -11.55
CA PHE A 135 12.44 -0.79 -10.64
C PHE A 135 12.41 -1.55 -9.31
N ASN A 136 13.56 -2.12 -8.97
CA ASN A 136 13.76 -2.87 -7.73
C ASN A 136 15.01 -2.32 -7.03
N THR A 137 14.84 -1.80 -5.83
CA THR A 137 15.93 -1.18 -5.06
C THR A 137 17.09 -2.14 -4.80
N SER A 138 16.83 -3.45 -4.62
CA SER A 138 17.89 -4.44 -4.40
C SER A 138 18.76 -4.71 -5.63
N VAL A 139 18.24 -4.39 -6.82
CA VAL A 139 18.92 -4.63 -8.10
C VAL A 139 19.42 -3.34 -8.74
N HIS A 140 18.62 -2.26 -8.61
CA HIS A 140 18.85 -1.01 -9.34
C HIS A 140 19.45 0.10 -8.47
N THR A 141 19.76 -0.18 -7.20
CA THR A 141 20.47 0.76 -6.34
C THR A 141 21.71 0.10 -5.76
N CYS A 142 22.77 0.86 -5.57
CA CYS A 142 23.96 0.43 -4.84
C CYS A 142 24.09 1.26 -3.55
N PRO A 143 24.48 0.64 -2.42
CA PRO A 143 24.62 1.34 -1.14
C PRO A 143 25.80 2.32 -1.12
N GLN A 144 26.75 2.14 -2.03
CA GLN A 144 27.91 3.02 -2.17
C GLN A 144 28.14 3.30 -3.65
N LEU A 145 28.40 4.57 -3.97
CA LEU A 145 28.84 4.92 -5.32
C LEU A 145 30.19 4.26 -5.60
N PRO A 146 30.40 3.69 -6.78
CA PRO A 146 31.74 3.24 -7.18
C PRO A 146 32.72 4.40 -7.15
N ALA A 147 33.97 4.12 -6.85
CA ALA A 147 35.02 5.14 -6.86
C ALA A 147 35.15 5.71 -8.28
N ILE A 148 34.72 6.94 -8.46
CA ILE A 148 34.79 7.66 -9.75
C ILE A 148 36.07 8.47 -9.77
N SER A 149 36.90 8.28 -10.80
CA SER A 149 38.10 9.09 -11.03
C SER A 149 37.94 9.88 -12.30
N GLU A 150 38.14 11.19 -12.25
CA GLU A 150 38.10 12.06 -13.42
C GLU A 150 39.09 11.66 -14.51
N LYS A 151 40.13 10.88 -14.17
CA LYS A 151 41.12 10.37 -15.12
C LYS A 151 40.63 9.19 -15.95
N THR A 152 39.64 8.46 -15.45
CA THR A 152 39.16 7.20 -16.05
C THR A 152 37.69 7.21 -16.41
N HIS A 153 36.94 8.20 -15.97
CA HIS A 153 35.49 8.28 -16.17
C HIS A 153 35.10 9.66 -16.69
N THR A 154 34.13 9.69 -17.59
CA THR A 154 33.47 10.91 -18.02
C THR A 154 32.12 10.99 -17.30
N VAL A 155 31.92 12.02 -16.49
CA VAL A 155 30.69 12.20 -15.72
C VAL A 155 29.74 13.12 -16.46
N TYR A 156 28.53 12.65 -16.70
CA TYR A 156 27.43 13.42 -17.27
C TYR A 156 26.37 13.66 -16.20
N GLN A 157 25.94 14.90 -16.08
CA GLN A 157 24.80 15.26 -15.25
C GLN A 157 23.65 15.75 -16.12
N VAL A 158 22.49 15.14 -15.99
CA VAL A 158 21.27 15.60 -16.62
C VAL A 158 20.28 15.96 -15.50
N VAL A 159 19.78 17.19 -15.54
CA VAL A 159 18.76 17.66 -14.62
C VAL A 159 17.50 17.97 -15.44
N ASP A 160 16.42 17.28 -15.18
CA ASP A 160 15.09 17.64 -15.67
C ASP A 160 14.39 18.46 -14.58
N PRO A 161 14.29 19.78 -14.74
CA PRO A 161 13.56 20.63 -13.79
C PRO A 161 12.06 20.48 -14.05
N ALA A 162 11.48 19.33 -13.67
CA ALA A 162 10.04 19.17 -13.69
C ALA A 162 9.39 20.30 -12.88
N GLY A 163 8.38 20.96 -13.46
CA GLY A 163 7.74 22.13 -12.84
C GLY A 163 7.32 21.89 -11.40
N ALA A 164 7.04 22.79 -10.64
CA ALA A 164 6.56 23.00 -9.27
C ALA A 164 6.92 22.00 -8.15
N ARG A 165 7.23 20.70 -8.36
CA ARG A 165 7.36 19.75 -7.23
C ARG A 165 8.53 18.76 -7.23
N ASN A 166 9.05 18.34 -8.37
CA ASN A 166 10.15 17.36 -8.40
C ASN A 166 11.09 17.63 -9.57
N TYR A 167 12.38 17.44 -9.34
CA TYR A 167 13.38 17.36 -10.40
C TYR A 167 14.11 16.02 -10.28
N VAL A 168 14.46 15.46 -11.41
CA VAL A 168 15.28 14.25 -11.49
C VAL A 168 16.68 14.66 -11.91
N ALA A 169 17.68 14.34 -11.11
CA ALA A 169 19.08 14.44 -11.49
C ALA A 169 19.59 13.03 -11.84
N LEU A 170 20.00 12.83 -13.08
CA LEU A 170 20.62 11.60 -13.55
C LEU A 170 22.13 11.82 -13.65
N TRP A 171 22.89 10.96 -13.02
CA TRP A 171 24.34 10.91 -13.12
C TRP A 171 24.71 9.65 -13.89
N ALA A 172 25.43 9.80 -14.98
CA ALA A 172 26.05 8.68 -15.67
C ALA A 172 27.55 8.89 -15.69
N ALA A 173 28.28 7.84 -15.40
CA ALA A 173 29.75 7.82 -15.45
C ALA A 173 30.25 6.73 -16.39
#